data_8174ba623dfdbf1aa81d52ac9f0356c5
#
_entry.id   8174ba623dfdbf1aa81d52ac9f0356c5
#
_cell.length_a   1.000
_cell.length_b   1.000
_cell.length_c   1.000
_cell.angle_alpha   90.00
_cell.angle_beta   90.00
_cell.angle_gamma   90.00
#
_symmetry.space_group_name_H-M   'P 1'
#
loop_
_entity.id
_entity.type
_entity.pdbx_description
1 polymer ?
#
loop_
_entity_poly.entity_id
_entity_poly.type
_entity_poly.pdbx_seq_one_letter_code
_entity_poly.pdbx_strand_id
1 'polypeptide(L)'
;GVDDFKEKHLRFIFNPIDQIQQDYLRAIRYIRFLSLFKKTKTRSEDIDAILLLSKNIFDFVKEKKISQELGKIKDMPYPINSISFLEKHQELRDFLQLI
;
A
#
# COMPACT_ATOMS: atom_id res chain seq x y z
N GLY A 1 -8.76 17.68 -18.22
CA GLY A 1 -9.60 17.08 -19.20
C GLY A 1 -10.21 15.77 -18.74
N VAL A 2 -10.96 15.20 -19.65
CA VAL A 2 -11.65 13.93 -19.38
C VAL A 2 -10.65 12.82 -19.04
N ASP A 3 -9.48 12.87 -19.64
CA ASP A 3 -8.45 11.83 -19.45
C ASP A 3 -7.88 11.85 -18.03
N ASP A 4 -7.98 12.95 -17.31
CA ASP A 4 -7.50 13.05 -15.94
C ASP A 4 -8.27 12.13 -14.99
N PHE A 5 -9.51 11.77 -15.34
CA PHE A 5 -10.29 10.85 -14.53
C PHE A 5 -9.84 9.41 -14.63
N LYS A 6 -9.09 9.06 -15.66
CA LYS A 6 -8.64 7.70 -15.89
C LYS A 6 -7.39 7.36 -15.10
N GLU A 7 -6.65 8.37 -14.69
CA GLU A 7 -5.38 8.19 -14.01
C GLU A 7 -5.41 8.96 -12.69
N LYS A 8 -5.29 8.22 -11.60
CA LYS A 8 -5.27 8.80 -10.26
C LYS A 8 -3.85 8.73 -9.71
N HIS A 9 -3.45 9.79 -9.04
CA HIS A 9 -2.14 9.87 -8.40
C HIS A 9 -2.29 9.54 -6.94
N LEU A 10 -1.53 8.53 -6.49
CA LEU A 10 -1.44 8.16 -5.09
C LEU A 10 -0.05 8.50 -4.60
N ARG A 11 0.03 9.36 -3.59
CA ARG A 11 1.32 9.77 -3.04
C ARG A 11 1.15 10.19 -1.58
N PHE A 12 2.23 10.04 -0.83
CA PHE A 12 2.31 10.64 0.50
C PHE A 12 2.43 12.16 0.34
N ILE A 13 1.76 12.91 1.24
CA ILE A 13 1.72 14.37 1.14
C ILE A 13 3.08 15.00 1.44
N PHE A 14 3.80 14.44 2.41
CA PHE A 14 5.13 14.90 2.82
C PHE A 14 6.14 13.80 2.59
N ASN A 15 7.29 13.87 3.25
CA ASN A 15 8.33 12.85 3.14
C ASN A 15 7.73 11.47 3.46
N PRO A 16 7.80 10.50 2.53
CA PRO A 16 7.15 9.21 2.74
C PRO A 16 7.72 8.43 3.92
N ILE A 17 9.02 8.49 4.16
CA ILE A 17 9.63 7.80 5.32
C ILE A 17 9.06 8.36 6.61
N ASP A 18 9.01 9.68 6.75
CA ASP A 18 8.47 10.32 7.93
C ASP A 18 7.00 9.99 8.14
N GLN A 19 6.21 9.98 7.06
CA GLN A 19 4.79 9.66 7.11
C GLN A 19 4.55 8.24 7.58
N ILE A 20 5.33 7.29 7.09
CA ILE A 20 5.20 5.89 7.48
C ILE A 20 5.67 5.70 8.92
N GLN A 21 6.76 6.34 9.33
CA GLN A 21 7.26 6.21 10.70
C GLN A 21 6.32 6.80 11.75
N GLN A 22 5.52 7.78 11.39
CA GLN A 22 4.48 8.32 12.27
C GLN A 22 3.35 7.31 12.50
N ASP A 23 3.03 6.51 11.49
CA ASP A 23 1.99 5.50 11.55
C ASP A 23 2.26 4.46 10.48
N TYR A 24 2.78 3.32 10.86
CA TYR A 24 3.17 2.26 9.93
C TYR A 24 2.00 1.69 9.15
N LEU A 25 0.76 1.80 9.65
CA LEU A 25 -0.42 1.40 8.88
C LEU A 25 -0.61 2.24 7.62
N ARG A 26 -0.02 3.42 7.56
CA ARG A 26 -0.10 4.25 6.35
C ARG A 26 0.48 3.53 5.13
N ALA A 27 1.54 2.74 5.32
CA ALA A 27 2.11 1.94 4.24
C ALA A 27 1.10 0.89 3.74
N ILE A 28 0.41 0.22 4.65
CA ILE A 28 -0.60 -0.78 4.30
C ILE A 28 -1.80 -0.13 3.62
N ARG A 29 -2.24 1.03 4.11
CA ARG A 29 -3.33 1.77 3.48
C ARG A 29 -2.97 2.24 2.08
N TYR A 30 -1.73 2.67 1.88
CA TYR A 30 -1.23 3.04 0.55
C TYR A 30 -1.38 1.87 -0.42
N ILE A 31 -0.94 0.69 0.00
CA ILE A 31 -1.04 -0.53 -0.81
C ILE A 31 -2.51 -0.84 -1.12
N ARG A 32 -3.39 -0.73 -0.13
CA ARG A 32 -4.82 -0.97 -0.32
C ARG A 32 -5.43 0.01 -1.32
N PHE A 33 -5.04 1.27 -1.27
CA PHE A 33 -5.58 2.30 -2.17
C PHE A 33 -5.19 2.09 -3.64
N LEU A 34 -4.18 1.27 -3.92
CA LEU A 34 -3.87 0.88 -5.30
C LEU A 34 -5.06 0.15 -5.96
N SER A 35 -5.93 -0.44 -5.16
CA SER A 35 -7.11 -1.17 -5.63
C SER A 35 -8.37 -0.33 -5.73
N LEU A 36 -8.28 0.96 -5.43
CA LEU A 36 -9.43 1.86 -5.47
C LEU A 36 -9.80 2.24 -6.91
N PHE A 37 -8.81 2.37 -7.78
CA PHE A 37 -8.99 2.75 -9.17
C PHE A 37 -8.36 1.72 -10.09
N LYS A 38 -8.84 1.67 -11.34
CA LYS A 38 -8.32 0.73 -12.34
C LYS A 38 -6.82 0.94 -12.56
N LYS A 39 -6.40 2.20 -12.64
CA LYS A 39 -5.00 2.58 -12.76
C LYS A 39 -4.68 3.66 -11.75
N THR A 40 -3.57 3.48 -11.05
CA THR A 40 -3.09 4.46 -10.07
C THR A 40 -1.63 4.73 -10.35
N LYS A 41 -1.29 6.01 -10.51
CA LYS A 41 0.09 6.42 -10.71
C LYS A 41 0.74 6.64 -9.36
N THR A 42 1.88 6.01 -9.13
CA THR A 42 2.62 6.10 -7.88
C THR A 42 3.98 6.77 -8.10
N ARG A 43 4.60 7.23 -7.02
CA ARG A 43 5.96 7.76 -7.06
C ARG A 43 6.93 6.71 -6.57
N SER A 44 8.11 6.63 -7.24
CA SER A 44 9.15 5.67 -6.84
C SER A 44 9.61 5.89 -5.39
N GLU A 45 9.69 7.14 -4.94
CA GLU A 45 10.10 7.44 -3.57
C GLU A 45 9.12 6.90 -2.52
N ASP A 46 7.82 6.86 -2.84
CA ASP A 46 6.82 6.28 -1.95
C ASP A 46 6.99 4.77 -1.87
N ILE A 47 7.16 4.14 -3.02
CA ILE A 47 7.37 2.69 -3.09
C ILE A 47 8.66 2.30 -2.37
N ASP A 48 9.75 3.04 -2.62
CA ASP A 48 11.03 2.77 -1.97
C ASP A 48 10.92 2.88 -0.45
N ALA A 49 10.19 3.87 0.05
CA ALA A 49 9.98 4.04 1.49
C ALA A 49 9.20 2.86 2.09
N ILE A 50 8.15 2.41 1.40
CA ILE A 50 7.36 1.26 1.84
C ILE A 50 8.24 0.01 1.92
N LEU A 51 9.05 -0.24 0.90
CA LEU A 51 9.93 -1.40 0.86
C LEU A 51 11.01 -1.33 1.93
N LEU A 52 11.58 -0.15 2.12
CA LEU A 52 12.62 0.06 3.13
C LEU A 52 12.10 -0.22 4.54
N LEU A 53 10.88 0.21 4.83
CA LEU A 53 10.29 0.13 6.17
C LEU A 53 9.38 -1.10 6.36
N SER A 54 9.32 -1.98 5.37
CA SER A 54 8.41 -3.14 5.38
C SER A 54 8.57 -4.02 6.62
N LYS A 55 9.80 -4.29 7.03
CA LYS A 55 10.07 -5.11 8.22
C LYS A 55 9.59 -4.42 9.50
N ASN A 56 9.71 -3.09 9.54
CA ASN A 56 9.31 -2.32 10.71
C ASN A 56 7.80 -2.33 10.94
N ILE A 57 7.02 -2.57 9.87
CA ILE A 57 5.56 -2.66 10.01
C ILE A 57 5.20 -3.77 10.99
N PHE A 58 5.83 -4.95 10.87
CA PHE A 58 5.58 -6.06 11.78
C PHE A 58 6.08 -5.78 13.20
N ASP A 59 7.11 -4.94 13.34
CA ASP A 59 7.65 -4.59 14.65
C ASP A 59 6.75 -3.65 15.44
N PHE A 60 6.06 -2.74 14.74
CA PHE A 60 5.32 -1.65 15.37
C PHE A 60 3.80 -1.79 15.29
N VAL A 61 3.29 -2.67 14.43
CA VAL A 61 1.85 -2.85 14.25
C VAL A 61 1.48 -4.30 14.53
N LYS A 62 0.45 -4.49 15.32
CA LYS A 62 -0.06 -5.82 15.62
C LYS A 62 -0.56 -6.49 14.34
N GLU A 63 -0.24 -7.76 14.18
CA GLU A 63 -0.62 -8.56 13.02
C GLU A 63 -2.12 -8.50 12.75
N LYS A 64 -2.93 -8.50 13.80
CA LYS A 64 -4.38 -8.38 13.67
C LYS A 64 -4.80 -7.10 12.95
N LYS A 65 -4.15 -5.97 13.25
CA LYS A 65 -4.46 -4.69 12.59
C LYS A 65 -4.02 -4.69 11.13
N ILE A 66 -2.88 -5.27 10.86
CA ILE A 66 -2.39 -5.43 9.49
C ILE A 66 -3.37 -6.28 8.69
N SER A 67 -3.78 -7.41 9.25
CA SER A 67 -4.73 -8.32 8.62
C SER A 67 -6.08 -7.65 8.36
N GLN A 68 -6.55 -6.82 9.28
CA GLN A 68 -7.81 -6.10 9.10
C GLN A 68 -7.74 -5.12 7.92
N GLU A 69 -6.64 -4.39 7.78
CA GLU A 69 -6.45 -3.48 6.66
C GLU A 69 -6.30 -4.23 5.33
N LEU A 70 -5.49 -5.28 5.32
CA LEU A 70 -5.29 -6.08 4.11
C LEU A 70 -6.56 -6.82 3.70
N GLY A 71 -7.35 -7.26 4.68
CA GLY A 71 -8.61 -7.94 4.41
C GLY A 71 -9.62 -7.09 3.67
N LYS A 72 -9.53 -5.76 3.78
CA LYS A 72 -10.39 -4.85 3.04
C LYS A 72 -10.11 -4.83 1.53
N ILE A 73 -8.94 -5.32 1.11
CA ILE A 73 -8.55 -5.34 -0.30
C ILE A 73 -9.55 -6.13 -1.14
N LYS A 74 -10.04 -7.25 -0.63
CA LYS A 74 -10.98 -8.10 -1.38
C LYS A 74 -12.32 -7.39 -1.67
N ASP A 75 -12.66 -6.38 -0.90
CA ASP A 75 -13.89 -5.59 -1.09
C ASP A 75 -13.64 -4.33 -1.93
N MET A 76 -12.41 -4.09 -2.36
CA MET A 76 -12.06 -2.94 -3.18
C MET A 76 -12.47 -3.18 -4.65
N PRO A 77 -12.66 -2.11 -5.44
CA PRO A 77 -13.05 -2.25 -6.84
C PRO A 77 -12.07 -3.06 -7.72
N TYR A 78 -10.76 -2.97 -7.44
CA TYR A 78 -9.74 -3.64 -8.25
C TYR A 78 -8.72 -4.36 -7.35
N PRO A 79 -9.14 -5.44 -6.65
CA PRO A 79 -8.27 -6.10 -5.66
C PRO A 79 -6.94 -6.58 -6.22
N ILE A 80 -6.93 -6.99 -7.49
CA ILE A 80 -5.72 -7.51 -8.11
C ILE A 80 -4.58 -6.49 -8.11
N ASN A 81 -4.88 -5.20 -8.12
CA ASN A 81 -3.84 -4.18 -8.13
C ASN A 81 -2.98 -4.25 -6.86
N SER A 82 -3.61 -4.36 -5.70
CA SER A 82 -2.88 -4.49 -4.43
C SER A 82 -2.21 -5.85 -4.31
N ILE A 83 -2.91 -6.91 -4.69
CA ILE A 83 -2.39 -8.27 -4.60
C ILE A 83 -1.15 -8.43 -5.48
N SER A 84 -1.22 -7.95 -6.72
CA SER A 84 -0.07 -7.99 -7.64
C SER A 84 1.11 -7.21 -7.10
N PHE A 85 0.85 -6.07 -6.47
CA PHE A 85 1.91 -5.26 -5.86
C PHE A 85 2.62 -6.03 -4.76
N LEU A 86 1.88 -6.71 -3.89
CA LEU A 86 2.47 -7.51 -2.82
C LEU A 86 3.25 -8.71 -3.37
N GLU A 87 2.76 -9.33 -4.43
CA GLU A 87 3.43 -10.46 -5.07
C GLU A 87 4.73 -10.04 -5.77
N LYS A 88 4.71 -8.87 -6.38
CA LYS A 88 5.81 -8.34 -7.18
C LYS A 88 7.04 -8.02 -6.32
N HIS A 89 6.83 -7.59 -5.09
CA HIS A 89 7.92 -7.17 -4.21
C HIS A 89 8.18 -8.21 -3.14
N GLN A 90 9.38 -8.78 -3.16
CA GLN A 90 9.79 -9.83 -2.23
C GLN A 90 9.62 -9.40 -0.77
N GLU A 91 9.93 -8.14 -0.48
CA GLU A 91 9.83 -7.57 0.87
C GLU A 91 8.40 -7.58 1.43
N LEU A 92 7.40 -7.66 0.53
CA LEU A 92 5.98 -7.54 0.90
C LEU A 92 5.21 -8.87 0.82
N ARG A 93 5.87 -9.94 0.37
CA ARG A 93 5.17 -11.22 0.15
C ARG A 93 4.57 -11.82 1.41
N ASP A 94 5.18 -11.58 2.56
CA ASP A 94 4.66 -12.10 3.82
C ASP A 94 3.27 -11.54 4.15
N PHE A 95 2.96 -10.35 3.64
CA PHE A 95 1.64 -9.75 3.84
C PHE A 95 0.53 -10.52 3.13
N LEU A 96 0.84 -11.27 2.07
CA LEU A 96 -0.15 -12.06 1.35
C LEU A 96 -0.82 -13.10 2.24
N GLN A 97 -0.14 -13.58 3.26
CA GLN A 97 -0.68 -14.56 4.19
C GLN A 97 -1.72 -13.96 5.13
N LEU A 98 -1.79 -12.63 5.20
CA LEU A 98 -2.69 -11.93 6.12
C LEU A 98 -3.95 -11.39 5.45
N ILE A 99 -4.09 -11.59 4.15
CA ILE A 99 -5.29 -11.18 3.41
C ILE A 99 -6.48 -12.09 3.73
#